data_a9cd1b2c71893b1d65c78e20c60c6d6c
#
_entry.id   a9cd1b2c71893b1d65c78e20c60c6d6c
#
_cell.length_a   1.000
_cell.length_b   1.000
_cell.length_c   1.000
_cell.angle_alpha   90.00
_cell.angle_beta   90.00
_cell.angle_gamma   90.00
#
_symmetry.space_group_name_H-M   'P 1'
#
loop_
_entity.id
_entity.type
_entity.pdbx_description
1 polymer ?
#
loop_
_entity_poly.entity_id
_entity_poly.type
_entity_poly.pdbx_seq_one_letter_code
_entity_poly.pdbx_strand_id
1 'polypeptide(L)'
;RIVAGFDADPLLAASAAALLRKTGSYRGTALSTRVVPLLPELDLLDLDDELRLLGRYAHDRLLAAPERRRDWESTRELLIGFGLYLTDSGIRAGRSPVDTVTAASRAKDTAVVDILRHELDSIGERLRAVVVTDADEHSAPHRALDVLGPASRPGPAGGAARCMSTLLSDADLRSLHPVLLTSSRLSLASGDTSLLDRLRRSTGLALPATDDGWMLSVTGQGVGSAGLVLAVSELVTAGEVRLVVGTRGLLGEGWDCPAVNTLIDLTAATTSASTQQLRGRTMRLDPGWVDKVAHNWSVTCLLPSHPRLRSNPDLNRLRRKAEHLWSLVRIDDPASAPVSASGEPGGAPVVETGLDAMLPPVQRRLLDKLGDGAAPEDIDALNSVTLAG
;
A
#
# COMPACT_ATOMS: atom_id res chain seq x y z
N ARG A 1 31.20 -27.21 8.10
CA ARG A 1 30.34 -26.24 8.84
C ARG A 1 29.13 -25.84 8.01
N ILE A 2 29.29 -25.45 6.72
CA ILE A 2 28.17 -25.06 5.86
C ILE A 2 27.19 -26.23 5.66
N VAL A 3 27.69 -27.43 5.40
CA VAL A 3 26.85 -28.66 5.27
C VAL A 3 26.09 -28.97 6.55
N ALA A 4 26.70 -28.81 7.72
CA ALA A 4 26.04 -28.99 9.01
C ALA A 4 25.05 -27.83 9.34
N GLY A 5 25.29 -26.64 8.82
CA GLY A 5 24.38 -25.48 8.94
C GLY A 5 23.18 -25.54 8.01
N PHE A 6 23.22 -26.37 6.95
CA PHE A 6 22.15 -26.47 5.96
C PHE A 6 20.84 -26.99 6.55
N ASP A 7 20.93 -27.94 7.46
CA ASP A 7 19.73 -28.48 8.12
C ASP A 7 19.11 -27.50 9.14
N ALA A 8 19.95 -26.61 9.69
CA ALA A 8 19.48 -25.59 10.65
C ALA A 8 18.97 -24.30 9.98
N ASP A 9 19.64 -23.85 8.92
CA ASP A 9 19.29 -22.65 8.16
C ASP A 9 19.72 -22.83 6.69
N PRO A 10 18.87 -23.43 5.86
CA PRO A 10 19.22 -23.75 4.47
C PRO A 10 19.47 -22.51 3.63
N LEU A 11 18.76 -21.40 3.86
CA LEU A 11 18.93 -20.15 3.11
C LEU A 11 20.28 -19.49 3.43
N LEU A 12 20.66 -19.44 4.71
CA LEU A 12 21.97 -18.92 5.11
C LEU A 12 23.12 -19.79 4.56
N ALA A 13 22.96 -21.10 4.59
CA ALA A 13 23.97 -22.01 4.06
C ALA A 13 24.14 -21.87 2.55
N ALA A 14 23.05 -21.65 1.82
CA ALA A 14 23.05 -21.36 0.38
C ALA A 14 23.76 -20.03 0.06
N SER A 15 23.39 -18.96 0.76
CA SER A 15 24.03 -17.65 0.60
C SER A 15 25.54 -17.71 0.90
N ALA A 16 25.94 -18.47 1.93
CA ALA A 16 27.36 -18.68 2.25
C ALA A 16 28.09 -19.49 1.18
N ALA A 17 27.44 -20.49 0.60
CA ALA A 17 28.00 -21.26 -0.51
C ALA A 17 28.20 -20.39 -1.77
N ALA A 18 27.20 -19.58 -2.11
CA ALA A 18 27.27 -18.64 -3.23
C ALA A 18 28.43 -17.63 -3.07
N LEU A 19 28.59 -17.05 -1.86
CA LEU A 19 29.69 -16.14 -1.55
C LEU A 19 31.05 -16.82 -1.72
N LEU A 20 31.23 -18.04 -1.19
CA LEU A 20 32.50 -18.77 -1.30
C LEU A 20 32.82 -19.14 -2.75
N ARG A 21 31.85 -19.43 -3.58
CA ARG A 21 32.03 -19.65 -5.02
C ARG A 21 32.46 -18.35 -5.72
N LYS A 22 31.73 -17.27 -5.49
CA LYS A 22 32.01 -15.93 -6.05
C LYS A 22 33.43 -15.45 -5.71
N THR A 23 33.90 -15.74 -4.50
CA THR A 23 35.27 -15.36 -4.04
C THR A 23 36.35 -16.36 -4.42
N GLY A 24 36.02 -17.46 -5.09
CA GLY A 24 36.98 -18.53 -5.41
C GLY A 24 37.51 -19.28 -4.19
N SER A 25 36.94 -19.05 -3.02
CA SER A 25 37.38 -19.64 -1.75
C SER A 25 36.84 -21.06 -1.52
N TYR A 26 35.94 -21.52 -2.40
CA TYR A 26 35.34 -22.83 -2.31
C TYR A 26 35.87 -23.78 -3.41
N ARG A 27 36.50 -24.88 -2.99
CA ARG A 27 37.03 -25.91 -3.91
C ARG A 27 36.45 -27.31 -3.62
N GLY A 28 35.35 -27.43 -2.91
CA GLY A 28 34.83 -28.72 -2.46
C GLY A 28 33.63 -29.24 -3.25
N THR A 29 33.63 -30.55 -3.53
CA THR A 29 32.57 -31.28 -4.21
C THR A 29 31.36 -31.63 -3.30
N ALA A 30 31.52 -31.57 -1.99
CA ALA A 30 30.52 -32.06 -1.02
C ALA A 30 29.24 -31.22 -0.95
N LEU A 31 29.28 -29.91 -1.29
CA LEU A 31 28.10 -29.07 -1.35
C LEU A 31 27.28 -29.33 -2.61
N SER A 32 27.93 -29.74 -3.70
CA SER A 32 27.26 -29.91 -4.99
C SER A 32 26.22 -31.04 -4.98
N THR A 33 26.43 -32.10 -4.19
CA THR A 33 25.52 -33.26 -4.16
C THR A 33 24.26 -33.08 -3.31
N ARG A 34 24.32 -32.29 -2.24
CA ARG A 34 23.17 -32.06 -1.34
C ARG A 34 22.44 -30.76 -1.54
N VAL A 35 23.13 -29.69 -1.93
CA VAL A 35 22.59 -28.32 -1.99
C VAL A 35 22.20 -27.93 -3.41
N VAL A 36 22.96 -28.37 -4.43
CA VAL A 36 22.72 -28.02 -5.84
C VAL A 36 21.36 -28.45 -6.38
N PRO A 37 20.77 -29.61 -6.03
CA PRO A 37 19.43 -29.96 -6.52
C PRO A 37 18.30 -29.07 -6.00
N LEU A 38 18.55 -28.34 -4.91
CA LEU A 38 17.55 -27.51 -4.25
C LEU A 38 17.67 -26.01 -4.62
N LEU A 39 18.77 -25.61 -5.29
CA LEU A 39 19.10 -24.22 -5.57
C LEU A 39 19.67 -24.09 -6.99
N PRO A 40 18.83 -23.99 -8.02
CA PRO A 40 19.26 -23.99 -9.41
C PRO A 40 20.20 -22.82 -9.81
N GLU A 41 20.27 -21.75 -9.01
CA GLU A 41 21.01 -20.52 -9.35
C GLU A 41 22.05 -20.12 -8.28
N LEU A 42 22.82 -21.05 -7.77
CA LEU A 42 23.86 -20.79 -6.76
C LEU A 42 24.99 -19.83 -7.21
N ASP A 43 25.03 -19.45 -8.47
CA ASP A 43 26.08 -18.59 -8.99
C ASP A 43 25.76 -17.08 -8.87
N LEU A 44 24.52 -16.73 -8.56
CA LEU A 44 24.07 -15.35 -8.38
C LEU A 44 23.91 -15.07 -6.89
N LEU A 45 24.91 -14.43 -6.27
CA LEU A 45 24.78 -13.83 -4.96
C LEU A 45 23.98 -12.54 -5.12
N ASP A 46 22.74 -12.56 -4.71
CA ASP A 46 21.85 -11.40 -4.74
C ASP A 46 22.01 -10.52 -3.49
N LEU A 47 21.35 -9.35 -3.50
CA LEU A 47 21.37 -8.42 -2.39
C LEU A 47 20.80 -9.06 -1.09
N ASP A 48 19.79 -9.90 -1.19
CA ASP A 48 19.18 -10.56 -0.04
C ASP A 48 20.14 -11.56 0.61
N ASP A 49 20.93 -12.26 -0.20
CA ASP A 49 21.99 -13.14 0.26
C ASP A 49 23.09 -12.35 0.97
N GLU A 50 23.54 -11.24 0.38
CA GLU A 50 24.55 -10.37 0.98
C GLU A 50 24.08 -9.80 2.34
N LEU A 51 22.83 -9.31 2.39
CA LEU A 51 22.24 -8.78 3.63
C LEU A 51 22.07 -9.86 4.71
N ARG A 52 21.67 -11.07 4.32
CA ARG A 52 21.56 -12.23 5.23
C ARG A 52 22.90 -12.60 5.83
N LEU A 53 23.93 -12.68 4.99
CA LEU A 53 25.31 -12.99 5.43
C LEU A 53 25.88 -11.89 6.33
N LEU A 54 25.70 -10.62 5.93
CA LEU A 54 26.16 -9.47 6.69
C LEU A 54 25.48 -9.40 8.07
N GLY A 55 24.18 -9.60 8.10
CA GLY A 55 23.42 -9.58 9.34
C GLY A 55 23.84 -10.72 10.28
N ARG A 56 24.05 -11.93 9.75
CA ARG A 56 24.56 -13.05 10.53
C ARG A 56 25.97 -12.82 11.05
N TYR A 57 26.84 -12.25 10.23
CA TYR A 57 28.17 -11.86 10.66
C TYR A 57 28.14 -10.80 11.76
N ALA A 58 27.30 -9.79 11.62
CA ALA A 58 27.14 -8.77 12.62
C ALA A 58 26.66 -9.33 13.96
N HIS A 59 25.64 -10.20 13.92
CA HIS A 59 25.11 -10.84 15.11
C HIS A 59 26.15 -11.75 15.79
N ASP A 60 26.83 -12.64 15.05
CA ASP A 60 27.67 -13.67 15.63
C ASP A 60 29.10 -13.21 15.94
N ARG A 61 29.56 -12.10 15.31
CA ARG A 61 30.96 -11.66 15.39
C ARG A 61 31.14 -10.23 15.86
N LEU A 62 30.32 -9.30 15.38
CA LEU A 62 30.48 -7.89 15.75
C LEU A 62 29.84 -7.57 17.10
N LEU A 63 28.69 -8.17 17.40
CA LEU A 63 28.00 -7.97 18.68
C LEU A 63 28.85 -8.43 19.87
N ALA A 64 29.57 -9.54 19.69
CA ALA A 64 30.43 -10.13 20.74
C ALA A 64 31.83 -9.49 20.86
N ALA A 65 32.17 -8.50 20.01
CA ALA A 65 33.50 -7.89 19.93
C ALA A 65 33.42 -6.39 20.29
N PRO A 66 33.63 -5.99 21.56
CA PRO A 66 33.54 -4.60 22.00
C PRO A 66 34.47 -3.65 21.23
N GLU A 67 35.65 -4.12 20.83
CA GLU A 67 36.64 -3.39 20.04
C GLU A 67 36.12 -3.05 18.61
N ARG A 68 35.11 -3.75 18.13
CA ARG A 68 34.48 -3.54 16.82
C ARG A 68 33.10 -2.87 16.91
N ARG A 69 32.85 -2.15 17.99
CA ARG A 69 31.56 -1.50 18.25
C ARG A 69 31.12 -0.58 17.11
N ARG A 70 32.06 0.17 16.52
CA ARG A 70 31.76 1.05 15.37
C ARG A 70 31.29 0.26 14.15
N ASP A 71 31.95 -0.85 13.84
CA ASP A 71 31.57 -1.71 12.71
C ASP A 71 30.16 -2.28 12.93
N TRP A 72 29.85 -2.67 14.16
CA TRP A 72 28.52 -3.16 14.53
C TRP A 72 27.44 -2.08 14.36
N GLU A 73 27.69 -0.86 14.83
CA GLU A 73 26.76 0.26 14.72
C GLU A 73 26.53 0.63 13.24
N SER A 74 27.59 0.76 12.45
CA SER A 74 27.48 1.04 11.00
C SER A 74 26.71 -0.05 10.25
N THR A 75 26.99 -1.32 10.59
CA THR A 75 26.26 -2.46 9.97
C THR A 75 24.80 -2.45 10.37
N ARG A 76 24.49 -2.18 11.62
CA ARG A 76 23.11 -2.05 12.10
C ARG A 76 22.35 -0.95 11.38
N GLU A 77 22.94 0.23 11.21
CA GLU A 77 22.34 1.36 10.51
C GLU A 77 22.09 1.02 9.03
N LEU A 78 23.06 0.37 8.38
CA LEU A 78 22.91 -0.09 7.01
C LEU A 78 21.75 -1.07 6.88
N LEU A 79 21.68 -2.07 7.74
CA LEU A 79 20.61 -3.09 7.71
C LEU A 79 19.22 -2.46 7.97
N ILE A 80 19.12 -1.48 8.87
CA ILE A 80 17.88 -0.72 9.10
C ILE A 80 17.44 -0.03 7.81
N GLY A 81 18.36 0.50 7.02
CA GLY A 81 18.07 1.09 5.70
C GLY A 81 17.34 0.12 4.76
N PHE A 82 17.57 -1.17 4.90
CA PHE A 82 16.91 -2.24 4.15
C PHE A 82 15.72 -2.88 4.90
N GLY A 83 15.31 -2.32 6.04
CA GLY A 83 14.22 -2.87 6.84
C GLY A 83 14.59 -4.14 7.62
N LEU A 84 15.88 -4.34 7.89
CA LEU A 84 16.39 -5.44 8.69
C LEU A 84 16.91 -4.93 10.02
N TYR A 85 16.42 -5.50 11.10
CA TYR A 85 16.75 -5.09 12.47
C TYR A 85 17.55 -6.18 13.16
N LEU A 86 18.75 -5.83 13.62
CA LEU A 86 19.55 -6.69 14.48
C LEU A 86 18.99 -6.68 15.91
N THR A 87 18.68 -7.84 16.44
CA THR A 87 18.25 -8.07 17.82
C THR A 87 19.16 -9.08 18.48
N ASP A 88 19.08 -9.20 19.80
CA ASP A 88 19.86 -10.22 20.56
C ASP A 88 19.54 -11.67 20.13
N SER A 89 18.37 -11.89 19.51
CA SER A 89 17.93 -13.19 19.01
C SER A 89 18.19 -13.42 17.51
N GLY A 90 18.78 -12.44 16.81
CA GLY A 90 19.06 -12.53 15.37
C GLY A 90 18.52 -11.36 14.57
N ILE A 91 18.21 -11.61 13.30
CA ILE A 91 17.71 -10.61 12.35
C ILE A 91 16.20 -10.69 12.27
N ARG A 92 15.51 -9.53 12.35
CA ARG A 92 14.07 -9.40 12.15
C ARG A 92 13.78 -8.47 10.98
N ALA A 93 12.90 -8.89 10.10
CA ALA A 93 12.34 -7.99 9.09
C ALA A 93 11.37 -6.99 9.73
N GLY A 94 11.43 -5.74 9.29
CA GLY A 94 10.57 -4.65 9.73
C GLY A 94 10.37 -3.62 8.62
N ARG A 95 9.84 -2.45 8.97
CA ARG A 95 9.66 -1.37 8.01
C ARG A 95 11.00 -0.71 7.68
N SER A 96 11.30 -0.55 6.40
CA SER A 96 12.42 0.26 5.94
C SER A 96 12.04 1.76 5.90
N PRO A 97 13.01 2.68 5.82
CA PRO A 97 12.74 4.09 5.53
C PRO A 97 11.94 4.26 4.22
N VAL A 98 12.23 3.43 3.22
CA VAL A 98 11.53 3.41 1.94
C VAL A 98 10.05 3.06 2.12
N ASP A 99 9.73 2.08 2.97
CA ASP A 99 8.34 1.73 3.33
C ASP A 99 7.58 2.93 3.89
N THR A 100 8.25 3.73 4.72
CA THR A 100 7.65 4.90 5.34
C THR A 100 7.38 6.00 4.31
N VAL A 101 8.34 6.24 3.42
CA VAL A 101 8.20 7.25 2.35
C VAL A 101 7.13 6.87 1.35
N THR A 102 7.10 5.60 0.91
CA THR A 102 6.07 5.14 -0.05
C THR A 102 4.67 5.16 0.56
N ALA A 103 4.53 4.82 1.85
CA ALA A 103 3.26 4.90 2.56
C ALA A 103 2.73 6.34 2.64
N ALA A 104 3.64 7.33 2.83
CA ALA A 104 3.32 8.74 2.96
C ALA A 104 3.53 9.54 1.65
N SER A 105 3.63 8.88 0.50
CA SER A 105 3.91 9.53 -0.79
C SER A 105 2.81 10.51 -1.19
N ARG A 106 3.20 11.71 -1.62
CA ARG A 106 2.27 12.71 -2.18
C ARG A 106 1.66 12.25 -3.51
N ALA A 107 2.37 11.43 -4.27
CA ALA A 107 1.87 10.86 -5.51
C ALA A 107 0.58 10.06 -5.29
N LYS A 108 0.40 9.44 -4.11
CA LYS A 108 -0.86 8.78 -3.76
C LYS A 108 -2.03 9.76 -3.67
N ASP A 109 -1.81 10.94 -3.05
CA ASP A 109 -2.86 11.94 -2.94
C ASP A 109 -3.25 12.51 -4.32
N THR A 110 -2.25 12.70 -5.21
CA THR A 110 -2.49 13.09 -6.61
C THR A 110 -3.29 12.02 -7.36
N ALA A 111 -2.91 10.75 -7.22
CA ALA A 111 -3.64 9.64 -7.83
C ALA A 111 -5.10 9.57 -7.35
N VAL A 112 -5.39 9.92 -6.09
CA VAL A 112 -6.78 10.01 -5.60
C VAL A 112 -7.56 11.08 -6.35
N VAL A 113 -6.95 12.24 -6.65
CA VAL A 113 -7.60 13.29 -7.45
C VAL A 113 -7.94 12.76 -8.84
N ASP A 114 -6.99 12.11 -9.51
CA ASP A 114 -7.19 11.59 -10.87
C ASP A 114 -8.27 10.49 -10.90
N ILE A 115 -8.25 9.57 -9.93
CA ILE A 115 -9.28 8.54 -9.78
C ILE A 115 -10.66 9.17 -9.56
N LEU A 116 -10.78 10.13 -8.65
CA LEU A 116 -12.08 10.77 -8.36
C LEU A 116 -12.63 11.56 -9.54
N ARG A 117 -11.79 12.21 -10.33
CA ARG A 117 -12.19 12.85 -11.58
C ARG A 117 -12.72 11.84 -12.58
N HIS A 118 -12.00 10.74 -12.78
CA HIS A 118 -12.42 9.63 -13.64
C HIS A 118 -13.77 9.05 -13.18
N GLU A 119 -13.94 8.82 -11.88
CA GLU A 119 -15.19 8.33 -11.32
C GLU A 119 -16.34 9.35 -11.46
N LEU A 120 -16.05 10.63 -11.27
CA LEU A 120 -17.03 11.70 -11.45
C LEU A 120 -17.51 11.79 -12.90
N ASP A 121 -16.61 11.64 -13.86
CA ASP A 121 -16.94 11.60 -15.29
C ASP A 121 -17.76 10.35 -15.66
N SER A 122 -17.48 9.22 -15.03
CA SER A 122 -18.14 7.92 -15.32
C SER A 122 -19.50 7.77 -14.64
N ILE A 123 -19.60 8.12 -13.35
CA ILE A 123 -20.79 7.86 -12.52
C ILE A 123 -21.62 9.15 -12.29
N GLY A 124 -21.00 10.30 -12.45
CA GLY A 124 -21.65 11.62 -12.33
C GLY A 124 -22.23 11.85 -10.93
N GLU A 125 -23.47 12.33 -10.87
CA GLU A 125 -24.19 12.67 -9.64
C GLU A 125 -24.36 11.51 -8.64
N ARG A 126 -24.24 10.27 -9.11
CA ARG A 126 -24.36 9.07 -8.26
C ARG A 126 -23.08 8.70 -7.54
N LEU A 127 -21.96 9.38 -7.77
CA LEU A 127 -20.71 9.11 -7.08
C LEU A 127 -20.88 9.29 -5.56
N ARG A 128 -20.54 8.26 -4.79
CA ARG A 128 -20.44 8.25 -3.33
C ARG A 128 -19.14 7.57 -2.98
N ALA A 129 -18.09 8.36 -2.84
CA ALA A 129 -16.72 7.86 -2.67
C ALA A 129 -16.25 7.90 -1.22
N VAL A 130 -15.44 6.91 -0.87
CA VAL A 130 -14.71 6.88 0.39
C VAL A 130 -13.22 6.66 0.14
N VAL A 131 -12.39 7.52 0.71
CA VAL A 131 -10.93 7.39 0.71
C VAL A 131 -10.48 6.94 2.08
N VAL A 132 -9.76 5.82 2.16
CA VAL A 132 -9.33 5.24 3.44
C VAL A 132 -7.83 5.26 3.57
N THR A 133 -7.35 5.82 4.67
CA THR A 133 -5.92 5.89 5.03
C THR A 133 -5.65 5.13 6.34
N ASP A 134 -4.36 4.87 6.65
CA ASP A 134 -3.99 4.22 7.91
C ASP A 134 -4.11 5.15 9.12
N ALA A 135 -3.88 6.45 8.94
CA ALA A 135 -3.83 7.44 10.01
C ALA A 135 -4.37 8.80 9.57
N ASP A 136 -4.79 9.61 10.55
CA ASP A 136 -5.16 11.01 10.33
C ASP A 136 -3.94 11.81 9.83
N GLU A 137 -2.84 11.70 10.55
CA GLU A 137 -1.53 12.23 10.18
C GLU A 137 -0.45 11.17 10.39
N HIS A 138 0.39 10.95 9.39
CA HIS A 138 1.57 10.10 9.56
C HIS A 138 2.66 10.91 10.26
N SER A 139 2.95 10.60 11.49
CA SER A 139 4.20 10.97 12.14
C SER A 139 5.31 10.06 11.60
N ALA A 140 5.94 10.43 10.48
CA ALA A 140 7.12 9.72 10.04
C ALA A 140 8.25 9.94 11.09
N PRO A 141 8.91 8.88 11.58
CA PRO A 141 10.04 9.03 12.47
C PRO A 141 11.11 9.86 11.75
N HIS A 142 11.50 11.01 12.33
CA HIS A 142 12.48 11.92 11.72
C HIS A 142 13.75 11.20 11.24
N ARG A 143 14.20 10.18 11.96
CA ARG A 143 15.37 9.37 11.59
C ARG A 143 15.27 8.62 10.28
N ALA A 144 14.07 8.14 9.91
CA ALA A 144 13.89 7.46 8.64
C ALA A 144 13.97 8.41 7.43
N LEU A 145 13.62 9.68 7.65
CA LEU A 145 13.67 10.73 6.63
C LEU A 145 15.07 11.34 6.49
N ASP A 146 15.86 11.38 7.58
CA ASP A 146 17.23 11.89 7.57
C ASP A 146 18.15 11.06 6.65
N VAL A 147 17.88 9.75 6.53
CA VAL A 147 18.61 8.84 5.61
C VAL A 147 18.36 9.20 4.14
N LEU A 148 17.19 9.77 3.81
CA LEU A 148 16.79 10.14 2.45
C LEU A 148 17.17 11.56 2.06
N GLY A 149 17.77 12.33 3.00
CA GLY A 149 18.23 13.69 2.79
C GLY A 149 17.14 14.76 2.94
N PRO A 150 17.53 16.05 3.02
CA PRO A 150 16.63 17.17 3.34
C PRO A 150 15.54 17.41 2.28
N ALA A 151 15.78 17.03 1.02
CA ALA A 151 14.79 17.14 -0.06
C ALA A 151 13.62 16.15 0.08
N SER A 152 13.80 15.11 0.89
CA SER A 152 12.80 14.06 1.12
C SER A 152 11.92 14.31 2.32
N ARG A 153 12.14 15.42 3.06
CA ARG A 153 11.27 15.78 4.18
C ARG A 153 9.88 16.10 3.64
N PRO A 154 8.88 15.26 3.86
CA PRO A 154 7.52 15.61 3.50
C PRO A 154 7.14 16.87 4.27
N GLY A 155 6.36 17.74 3.65
CA GLY A 155 5.54 18.69 4.39
C GLY A 155 4.67 17.95 5.42
N PRO A 156 3.66 18.59 6.02
CA PRO A 156 2.85 17.96 7.05
C PRO A 156 2.57 16.50 6.71
N ALA A 157 2.82 15.64 7.66
CA ALA A 157 2.88 14.20 7.54
C ALA A 157 1.70 13.66 6.72
N GLY A 158 1.92 12.71 5.83
CA GLY A 158 0.85 12.12 5.00
C GLY A 158 -0.28 11.55 5.85
N GLY A 159 -1.38 11.26 5.23
CA GLY A 159 -2.57 10.71 5.89
C GLY A 159 -3.84 11.41 5.44
N ALA A 160 -4.94 11.17 6.16
CA ALA A 160 -6.26 11.66 5.79
C ALA A 160 -6.33 13.20 5.69
N ALA A 161 -5.68 13.92 6.59
CA ALA A 161 -5.68 15.38 6.60
C ALA A 161 -4.97 15.97 5.36
N ARG A 162 -3.82 15.42 4.97
CA ARG A 162 -3.12 15.87 3.76
C ARG A 162 -3.90 15.50 2.49
N CYS A 163 -4.45 14.30 2.43
CA CYS A 163 -5.29 13.88 1.32
C CYS A 163 -6.48 14.83 1.17
N MET A 164 -7.19 15.14 2.26
CA MET A 164 -8.28 16.13 2.27
C MET A 164 -7.84 17.50 1.74
N SER A 165 -6.70 17.99 2.20
CA SER A 165 -6.15 19.27 1.72
C SER A 165 -5.87 19.26 0.22
N THR A 166 -5.36 18.14 -0.32
CA THR A 166 -5.12 17.99 -1.75
C THR A 166 -6.44 17.98 -2.53
N LEU A 167 -7.45 17.30 -2.05
CA LEU A 167 -8.79 17.25 -2.66
C LEU A 167 -9.48 18.62 -2.68
N LEU A 168 -9.35 19.39 -1.61
CA LEU A 168 -9.92 20.74 -1.54
C LEU A 168 -9.25 21.75 -2.48
N SER A 169 -8.05 21.45 -2.98
CA SER A 169 -7.37 22.28 -3.99
C SER A 169 -8.02 22.16 -5.37
N ASP A 170 -8.83 21.15 -5.58
CA ASP A 170 -9.55 20.87 -6.82
C ASP A 170 -11.00 21.37 -6.71
N ALA A 171 -11.42 22.23 -7.63
CA ALA A 171 -12.74 22.87 -7.58
C ALA A 171 -13.89 21.86 -7.78
N ASP A 172 -13.70 20.89 -8.68
CA ASP A 172 -14.71 19.89 -8.99
C ASP A 172 -14.89 18.94 -7.81
N LEU A 173 -13.79 18.50 -7.21
CA LEU A 173 -13.81 17.61 -6.03
C LEU A 173 -14.30 18.35 -4.78
N ARG A 174 -14.03 19.64 -4.65
CA ARG A 174 -14.60 20.47 -3.58
C ARG A 174 -16.12 20.54 -3.67
N SER A 175 -16.70 20.52 -4.87
CA SER A 175 -18.15 20.51 -5.08
C SER A 175 -18.83 19.21 -4.61
N LEU A 176 -18.06 18.16 -4.32
CA LEU A 176 -18.54 16.91 -3.72
C LEU A 176 -18.81 17.04 -2.21
N HIS A 177 -18.59 18.20 -1.62
CA HIS A 177 -18.68 18.47 -0.19
C HIS A 177 -17.92 17.44 0.64
N PRO A 178 -16.58 17.34 0.45
CA PRO A 178 -15.79 16.32 1.12
C PRO A 178 -15.79 16.48 2.63
N VAL A 179 -15.92 15.36 3.34
CA VAL A 179 -15.87 15.30 4.80
C VAL A 179 -14.67 14.46 5.22
N LEU A 180 -13.76 15.05 5.99
CA LEU A 180 -12.73 14.29 6.70
C LEU A 180 -13.30 13.82 8.05
N LEU A 181 -13.31 12.52 8.28
CA LEU A 181 -13.81 11.93 9.51
C LEU A 181 -12.82 10.89 10.08
N THR A 182 -12.29 11.21 11.24
CA THR A 182 -11.42 10.31 12.02
C THR A 182 -11.94 10.17 13.46
N SER A 183 -11.30 9.34 14.27
CA SER A 183 -11.67 9.21 15.69
C SER A 183 -11.49 10.49 16.51
N SER A 184 -10.67 11.44 16.02
CA SER A 184 -10.28 12.66 16.75
C SER A 184 -10.58 13.95 16.00
N ARG A 185 -10.97 13.88 14.72
CA ARG A 185 -11.19 15.06 13.86
C ARG A 185 -12.39 14.88 12.95
N LEU A 186 -13.18 15.93 12.84
CA LEU A 186 -14.12 16.16 11.74
C LEU A 186 -13.65 17.44 11.02
N SER A 187 -13.48 17.39 9.71
CA SER A 187 -13.20 18.62 8.94
C SER A 187 -14.05 18.65 7.67
N LEU A 188 -14.48 19.84 7.29
CA LEU A 188 -15.25 20.16 6.12
C LEU A 188 -14.48 21.20 5.29
N ALA A 189 -14.90 21.48 4.06
CA ALA A 189 -14.39 22.64 3.34
C ALA A 189 -14.73 23.95 4.08
N SER A 190 -13.82 24.93 4.05
CA SER A 190 -14.13 26.28 4.55
C SER A 190 -15.37 26.79 3.81
N GLY A 191 -16.32 27.35 4.57
CA GLY A 191 -17.60 27.82 4.07
C GLY A 191 -18.75 26.82 4.11
N ASP A 192 -18.51 25.50 4.36
CA ASP A 192 -19.57 24.49 4.48
C ASP A 192 -20.27 24.54 5.87
N THR A 193 -20.57 25.75 6.34
CA THR A 193 -21.20 25.98 7.63
C THR A 193 -22.62 25.39 7.73
N SER A 194 -23.37 25.38 6.63
CA SER A 194 -24.69 24.77 6.57
C SER A 194 -24.65 23.27 6.82
N LEU A 195 -23.63 22.59 6.31
CA LEU A 195 -23.42 21.16 6.54
C LEU A 195 -23.06 20.88 8.01
N LEU A 196 -22.19 21.70 8.60
CA LEU A 196 -21.87 21.64 10.01
C LEU A 196 -23.10 21.85 10.89
N ASP A 197 -23.96 22.82 10.56
CA ASP A 197 -25.20 23.10 11.31
C ASP A 197 -26.21 21.95 11.18
N ARG A 198 -26.21 21.24 10.06
CA ARG A 198 -27.00 19.99 9.94
C ARG A 198 -26.47 18.90 10.86
N LEU A 199 -25.16 18.67 10.88
CA LEU A 199 -24.53 17.70 11.77
C LEU A 199 -24.81 18.05 13.25
N ARG A 200 -24.73 19.31 13.63
CA ARG A 200 -25.10 19.78 14.98
C ARG A 200 -26.54 19.44 15.33
N ARG A 201 -27.47 19.73 14.44
CA ARG A 201 -28.92 19.47 14.65
C ARG A 201 -29.24 17.99 14.71
N SER A 202 -28.66 17.15 13.83
CA SER A 202 -28.94 15.72 13.80
C SER A 202 -28.32 14.96 14.98
N THR A 203 -27.17 15.41 15.48
CA THR A 203 -26.47 14.75 16.59
C THR A 203 -26.76 15.33 17.96
N GLY A 204 -27.24 16.57 18.03
CA GLY A 204 -27.34 17.32 19.28
C GLY A 204 -26.00 17.73 19.88
N LEU A 205 -24.89 17.53 19.18
CA LEU A 205 -23.55 17.87 19.62
C LEU A 205 -23.22 19.33 19.31
N ALA A 206 -22.51 20.00 20.22
CA ALA A 206 -22.10 21.40 20.04
C ALA A 206 -21.15 21.60 18.85
N LEU A 207 -20.27 20.64 18.59
CA LEU A 207 -19.28 20.61 17.50
C LEU A 207 -18.61 21.98 17.28
N PRO A 208 -17.79 22.47 18.28
CA PRO A 208 -17.08 23.72 18.13
C PRO A 208 -16.11 23.63 16.97
N ALA A 209 -16.09 24.64 16.11
CA ALA A 209 -15.31 24.61 14.86
C ALA A 209 -14.38 25.80 14.80
N THR A 210 -13.20 25.58 14.19
CA THR A 210 -12.25 26.62 13.80
C THR A 210 -12.08 26.58 12.29
N ASP A 211 -12.24 27.73 11.63
CA ASP A 211 -12.02 27.87 10.21
C ASP A 211 -10.68 28.57 9.96
N ASP A 212 -9.79 27.94 9.24
CA ASP A 212 -8.49 28.48 8.85
C ASP A 212 -8.50 29.11 7.42
N GLY A 213 -9.69 29.27 6.82
CA GLY A 213 -9.88 29.76 5.47
C GLY A 213 -9.77 28.67 4.40
N TRP A 214 -9.36 27.46 4.79
CA TRP A 214 -9.21 26.29 3.93
C TRP A 214 -10.12 25.14 4.38
N MET A 215 -10.05 24.81 5.66
CA MET A 215 -10.88 23.80 6.28
C MET A 215 -11.60 24.34 7.52
N LEU A 216 -12.83 23.91 7.70
CA LEU A 216 -13.61 24.08 8.90
C LEU A 216 -13.40 22.84 9.78
N SER A 217 -12.54 22.94 10.78
CA SER A 217 -12.11 21.81 11.60
C SER A 217 -12.81 21.81 12.95
N VAL A 218 -13.35 20.65 13.30
CA VAL A 218 -14.00 20.37 14.60
C VAL A 218 -13.15 19.38 15.36
N THR A 219 -12.87 19.71 16.61
CA THR A 219 -12.16 18.85 17.55
C THR A 219 -12.91 18.82 18.89
N GLY A 220 -12.68 17.79 19.70
CA GLY A 220 -13.26 17.71 21.03
C GLY A 220 -14.25 16.56 21.22
N GLN A 221 -15.08 16.67 22.27
CA GLN A 221 -16.01 15.62 22.63
C GLN A 221 -17.07 15.38 21.54
N GLY A 222 -17.33 14.10 21.24
CA GLY A 222 -18.33 13.68 20.25
C GLY A 222 -17.78 13.46 18.85
N VAL A 223 -16.58 13.96 18.53
CA VAL A 223 -15.90 13.62 17.28
C VAL A 223 -15.56 12.12 17.26
N GLY A 224 -15.88 11.44 16.16
CA GLY A 224 -15.72 9.98 16.06
C GLY A 224 -16.78 9.16 16.81
N SER A 225 -17.76 9.80 17.46
CA SER A 225 -18.88 9.08 18.08
C SER A 225 -19.74 8.37 17.03
N ALA A 226 -20.39 7.27 17.44
CA ALA A 226 -21.30 6.53 16.56
C ALA A 226 -22.44 7.41 16.00
N GLY A 227 -22.95 8.35 16.80
CA GLY A 227 -23.98 9.29 16.37
C GLY A 227 -23.49 10.23 15.24
N LEU A 228 -22.26 10.74 15.34
CA LEU A 228 -21.69 11.59 14.30
C LEU A 228 -21.38 10.79 13.02
N VAL A 229 -20.86 9.57 13.17
CA VAL A 229 -20.62 8.65 12.03
C VAL A 229 -21.93 8.34 11.31
N LEU A 230 -23.01 8.07 12.05
CA LEU A 230 -24.34 7.85 11.48
C LEU A 230 -24.87 9.10 10.75
N ALA A 231 -24.76 10.28 11.36
CA ALA A 231 -25.19 11.52 10.73
C ALA A 231 -24.46 11.83 9.42
N VAL A 232 -23.14 11.57 9.37
CA VAL A 232 -22.37 11.67 8.11
C VAL A 232 -22.87 10.64 7.09
N SER A 233 -23.17 9.40 7.51
CA SER A 233 -23.70 8.36 6.61
C SER A 233 -25.06 8.75 6.02
N GLU A 234 -25.93 9.39 6.80
CA GLU A 234 -27.20 9.94 6.33
C GLU A 234 -27.01 11.02 5.26
N LEU A 235 -26.05 11.93 5.46
CA LEU A 235 -25.70 12.96 4.47
C LEU A 235 -25.13 12.34 3.18
N VAL A 236 -24.34 11.28 3.29
CA VAL A 236 -23.85 10.53 2.12
C VAL A 236 -24.99 9.87 1.37
N THR A 237 -25.92 9.26 2.09
CA THR A 237 -27.12 8.62 1.51
C THR A 237 -28.00 9.64 0.81
N ALA A 238 -28.19 10.82 1.40
CA ALA A 238 -28.93 11.93 0.81
C ALA A 238 -28.22 12.58 -0.40
N GLY A 239 -26.93 12.30 -0.59
CA GLY A 239 -26.12 12.88 -1.67
C GLY A 239 -25.61 14.29 -1.41
N GLU A 240 -25.75 14.77 -0.19
CA GLU A 240 -25.26 16.09 0.22
C GLU A 240 -23.76 16.06 0.51
N VAL A 241 -23.25 14.93 0.97
CA VAL A 241 -21.85 14.58 1.04
C VAL A 241 -21.59 13.47 0.03
N ARG A 242 -20.70 13.69 -0.90
CA ARG A 242 -20.39 12.71 -1.95
C ARG A 242 -19.00 12.12 -1.82
N LEU A 243 -18.19 12.65 -0.91
CA LEU A 243 -16.83 12.21 -0.67
C LEU A 243 -16.53 12.21 0.84
N VAL A 244 -16.09 11.06 1.35
CA VAL A 244 -15.62 10.93 2.73
C VAL A 244 -14.16 10.50 2.73
N VAL A 245 -13.33 11.22 3.46
CA VAL A 245 -11.93 10.83 3.73
C VAL A 245 -11.83 10.41 5.18
N GLY A 246 -11.22 9.27 5.45
CA GLY A 246 -11.10 8.84 6.84
C GLY A 246 -10.05 7.75 7.06
N THR A 247 -9.97 7.31 8.31
CA THR A 247 -9.03 6.27 8.70
C THR A 247 -9.67 4.90 8.70
N ARG A 248 -8.83 3.87 8.46
CA ARG A 248 -9.26 2.47 8.52
C ARG A 248 -9.90 2.10 9.86
N GLY A 249 -9.41 2.65 10.97
CA GLY A 249 -9.96 2.37 12.29
C GLY A 249 -11.42 2.80 12.45
N LEU A 250 -11.82 3.90 11.80
CA LEU A 250 -13.21 4.38 11.88
C LEU A 250 -14.09 3.82 10.76
N LEU A 251 -13.61 3.83 9.53
CA LEU A 251 -14.37 3.43 8.34
C LEU A 251 -14.30 1.93 8.05
N GLY A 252 -13.29 1.24 8.59
CA GLY A 252 -13.05 -0.20 8.40
C GLY A 252 -13.88 -1.10 9.31
N GLU A 253 -14.20 -0.67 10.51
CA GLU A 253 -14.93 -1.47 11.49
C GLU A 253 -16.23 -0.77 11.91
N GLY A 254 -17.37 -1.45 11.73
CA GLY A 254 -18.67 -0.96 12.20
C GLY A 254 -19.34 0.14 11.36
N TRP A 255 -18.65 0.78 10.42
CA TRP A 255 -19.28 1.78 9.57
C TRP A 255 -20.20 1.14 8.53
N ASP A 256 -21.42 1.63 8.43
CA ASP A 256 -22.44 1.16 7.50
C ASP A 256 -23.03 2.31 6.69
N CYS A 257 -22.80 2.31 5.38
CA CYS A 257 -23.35 3.27 4.43
C CYS A 257 -23.55 2.59 3.07
N PRO A 258 -24.70 1.95 2.82
CA PRO A 258 -24.98 1.24 1.57
C PRO A 258 -24.90 2.11 0.32
N ALA A 259 -25.10 3.41 0.45
CA ALA A 259 -25.00 4.34 -0.68
C ALA A 259 -23.59 4.48 -1.26
N VAL A 260 -22.54 4.14 -0.48
CA VAL A 260 -21.15 4.21 -0.96
C VAL A 260 -20.92 3.20 -2.08
N ASN A 261 -20.42 3.68 -3.22
CA ASN A 261 -20.14 2.87 -4.41
C ASN A 261 -18.67 2.86 -4.83
N THR A 262 -17.87 3.79 -4.33
CA THR A 262 -16.45 3.89 -4.70
C THR A 262 -15.58 3.88 -3.45
N LEU A 263 -14.63 2.95 -3.39
CA LEU A 263 -13.58 2.88 -2.36
C LEU A 263 -12.23 3.18 -2.99
N ILE A 264 -11.47 4.07 -2.36
CA ILE A 264 -10.06 4.31 -2.70
C ILE A 264 -9.21 3.96 -1.48
N ASP A 265 -8.49 2.84 -1.56
CA ASP A 265 -7.69 2.27 -0.46
C ASP A 265 -6.22 2.72 -0.56
N LEU A 266 -5.81 3.62 0.33
CA LEU A 266 -4.42 4.08 0.51
C LEU A 266 -3.69 3.31 1.62
N THR A 267 -4.34 2.35 2.27
CA THR A 267 -3.80 1.71 3.47
C THR A 267 -2.67 0.74 3.17
N ALA A 268 -1.76 0.61 4.13
CA ALA A 268 -0.70 -0.40 4.12
C ALA A 268 -1.18 -1.76 4.69
N ALA A 269 -2.46 -1.92 5.01
CA ALA A 269 -3.01 -3.18 5.47
C ALA A 269 -2.90 -4.26 4.40
N THR A 270 -2.47 -5.46 4.78
CA THR A 270 -2.23 -6.57 3.84
C THR A 270 -2.99 -7.84 4.22
N THR A 271 -3.70 -7.86 5.34
CA THR A 271 -4.50 -9.03 5.71
C THR A 271 -5.73 -9.14 4.83
N SER A 272 -6.01 -10.33 4.34
CA SER A 272 -7.18 -10.62 3.51
C SER A 272 -8.47 -10.15 4.18
N ALA A 273 -8.66 -10.44 5.47
CA ALA A 273 -9.83 -10.02 6.22
C ALA A 273 -10.05 -8.49 6.19
N SER A 274 -9.01 -7.70 6.49
CA SER A 274 -9.14 -6.23 6.48
C SER A 274 -9.44 -5.68 5.08
N THR A 275 -8.82 -6.25 4.05
CA THR A 275 -9.04 -5.84 2.66
C THR A 275 -10.47 -6.17 2.20
N GLN A 276 -10.95 -7.37 2.49
CA GLN A 276 -12.30 -7.79 2.14
C GLN A 276 -13.37 -7.02 2.93
N GLN A 277 -13.12 -6.70 4.20
CA GLN A 277 -14.01 -5.86 4.99
C GLN A 277 -14.19 -4.47 4.37
N LEU A 278 -13.08 -3.83 3.95
CA LEU A 278 -13.14 -2.53 3.29
C LEU A 278 -13.91 -2.60 1.96
N ARG A 279 -13.55 -3.52 1.08
CA ARG A 279 -14.21 -3.72 -0.22
C ARG A 279 -15.68 -4.06 -0.07
N GLY A 280 -16.03 -4.88 0.92
CA GLY A 280 -17.41 -5.25 1.22
C GLY A 280 -18.32 -4.06 1.56
N ARG A 281 -17.76 -2.89 1.92
CA ARG A 281 -18.56 -1.68 2.19
C ARG A 281 -19.24 -1.14 0.93
N THR A 282 -18.49 -1.08 -0.18
CA THR A 282 -19.04 -0.62 -1.47
C THR A 282 -19.97 -1.63 -2.12
N MET A 283 -19.78 -2.92 -1.83
CA MET A 283 -20.55 -4.02 -2.43
C MET A 283 -21.93 -4.22 -1.77
N ARG A 284 -22.26 -3.47 -0.71
CA ARG A 284 -23.57 -3.56 -0.08
C ARG A 284 -24.66 -3.09 -1.03
N LEU A 285 -25.77 -3.83 -1.04
CA LEU A 285 -26.93 -3.45 -1.82
C LEU A 285 -27.54 -2.16 -1.26
N ASP A 286 -27.86 -1.23 -2.15
CA ASP A 286 -28.57 -0.01 -1.83
C ASP A 286 -30.03 -0.15 -2.33
N PRO A 287 -31.03 -0.16 -1.44
CA PRO A 287 -32.43 -0.26 -1.86
C PRO A 287 -32.86 0.90 -2.78
N GLY A 288 -32.21 2.05 -2.68
CA GLY A 288 -32.45 3.20 -3.54
C GLY A 288 -31.77 3.11 -4.92
N TRP A 289 -30.88 2.13 -5.11
CA TRP A 289 -30.12 1.99 -6.34
C TRP A 289 -29.87 0.51 -6.69
N VAL A 290 -30.82 -0.11 -7.39
CA VAL A 290 -30.81 -1.55 -7.72
C VAL A 290 -29.63 -1.95 -8.59
N ASP A 291 -29.24 -1.08 -9.55
CA ASP A 291 -28.15 -1.32 -10.49
C ASP A 291 -26.81 -0.72 -10.01
N LYS A 292 -26.62 -0.62 -8.70
CA LYS A 292 -25.40 -0.10 -8.11
C LYS A 292 -24.19 -0.96 -8.48
N VAL A 293 -23.16 -0.31 -9.01
CA VAL A 293 -21.85 -0.92 -9.26
C VAL A 293 -20.86 -0.44 -8.20
N ALA A 294 -20.01 -1.34 -7.73
CA ALA A 294 -19.00 -1.06 -6.72
C ALA A 294 -17.61 -0.97 -7.36
N HIS A 295 -16.97 0.19 -7.25
CA HIS A 295 -15.60 0.42 -7.70
C HIS A 295 -14.64 0.40 -6.52
N ASN A 296 -13.62 -0.44 -6.59
CA ASN A 296 -12.63 -0.61 -5.53
C ASN A 296 -11.22 -0.38 -6.06
N TRP A 297 -10.65 0.77 -5.73
CA TRP A 297 -9.33 1.19 -6.13
C TRP A 297 -8.30 0.91 -5.02
N SER A 298 -7.15 0.37 -5.39
CA SER A 298 -5.99 0.24 -4.51
C SER A 298 -4.85 1.07 -5.06
N VAL A 299 -4.44 2.10 -4.33
CA VAL A 299 -3.38 3.01 -4.76
C VAL A 299 -2.04 2.54 -4.25
N THR A 300 -1.11 2.35 -5.17
CA THR A 300 0.23 1.81 -4.91
C THR A 300 1.29 2.78 -5.39
N CYS A 301 2.25 3.10 -4.53
CA CYS A 301 3.41 3.89 -4.90
C CYS A 301 4.51 2.97 -5.44
N LEU A 302 4.90 3.17 -6.69
CA LEU A 302 5.98 2.45 -7.33
C LEU A 302 7.25 3.29 -7.34
N LEU A 303 8.38 2.66 -7.09
CA LEU A 303 9.69 3.30 -7.13
C LEU A 303 10.47 2.77 -8.33
N PRO A 304 11.17 3.65 -9.06
CA PRO A 304 12.13 3.24 -10.07
C PRO A 304 13.17 2.29 -9.47
N SER A 305 13.70 1.39 -10.29
CA SER A 305 14.76 0.50 -9.86
C SER A 305 15.99 1.27 -9.38
N HIS A 306 16.54 0.84 -8.25
CA HIS A 306 17.76 1.43 -7.71
C HIS A 306 18.57 0.34 -7.00
N PRO A 307 19.93 0.33 -7.13
CA PRO A 307 20.78 -0.70 -6.51
C PRO A 307 20.66 -0.83 -4.98
N ARG A 308 20.15 0.22 -4.31
CA ARG A 308 19.89 0.22 -2.86
C ARG A 308 18.43 -0.10 -2.51
N LEU A 309 17.62 -0.45 -3.50
CA LEU A 309 16.21 -0.79 -3.30
C LEU A 309 16.07 -2.31 -3.38
N ARG A 310 15.81 -2.94 -2.26
CA ARG A 310 15.62 -4.38 -2.17
C ARG A 310 14.37 -4.88 -2.91
N SER A 311 13.31 -4.08 -2.89
CA SER A 311 12.04 -4.39 -3.55
C SER A 311 11.13 -3.16 -3.52
N ASN A 312 10.07 -3.17 -4.32
CA ASN A 312 8.97 -2.21 -4.23
C ASN A 312 8.03 -2.60 -3.08
N PRO A 313 8.13 -1.98 -1.90
CA PRO A 313 7.39 -2.45 -0.72
C PRO A 313 5.88 -2.31 -0.88
N ASP A 314 5.42 -1.26 -1.55
CA ASP A 314 4.00 -1.02 -1.80
C ASP A 314 3.42 -1.99 -2.83
N LEU A 315 4.19 -2.35 -3.86
CA LEU A 315 3.81 -3.41 -4.82
C LEU A 315 3.68 -4.77 -4.11
N ASN A 316 4.60 -5.09 -3.20
CA ASN A 316 4.52 -6.31 -2.41
C ASN A 316 3.30 -6.31 -1.46
N ARG A 317 2.88 -5.13 -0.97
CA ARG A 317 1.62 -4.99 -0.22
C ARG A 317 0.42 -5.25 -1.12
N LEU A 318 0.41 -4.69 -2.34
CA LEU A 318 -0.67 -4.91 -3.30
C LEU A 318 -0.79 -6.40 -3.67
N ARG A 319 0.33 -7.08 -3.95
CA ARG A 319 0.35 -8.53 -4.20
C ARG A 319 -0.28 -9.31 -3.05
N ARG A 320 0.08 -8.99 -1.80
CA ARG A 320 -0.52 -9.62 -0.61
C ARG A 320 -2.00 -9.31 -0.42
N LYS A 321 -2.44 -8.08 -0.71
CA LYS A 321 -3.87 -7.71 -0.69
C LYS A 321 -4.69 -8.54 -1.67
N ALA A 322 -4.09 -8.92 -2.79
CA ALA A 322 -4.72 -9.66 -3.88
C ALA A 322 -4.59 -11.19 -3.75
N GLU A 323 -3.71 -11.71 -2.89
CA GLU A 323 -3.31 -13.12 -2.81
C GLU A 323 -4.48 -14.12 -2.81
N HIS A 324 -5.61 -13.75 -2.22
CA HIS A 324 -6.81 -14.60 -2.11
C HIS A 324 -7.92 -14.23 -3.10
N LEU A 325 -7.63 -13.40 -4.09
CA LEU A 325 -8.60 -13.07 -5.13
C LEU A 325 -8.52 -14.07 -6.26
N TRP A 326 -9.67 -14.32 -6.88
CA TRP A 326 -9.83 -15.26 -7.98
C TRP A 326 -10.61 -14.58 -9.09
N SER A 327 -10.26 -14.87 -10.32
CA SER A 327 -10.98 -14.43 -11.53
C SER A 327 -11.14 -15.59 -12.49
N LEU A 328 -12.26 -15.59 -13.22
CA LEU A 328 -12.47 -16.48 -14.36
C LEU A 328 -12.07 -15.72 -15.62
N VAL A 329 -11.07 -16.21 -16.31
CA VAL A 329 -10.67 -15.64 -17.60
C VAL A 329 -11.62 -16.14 -18.67
N ARG A 330 -12.23 -15.22 -19.42
CA ARG A 330 -12.96 -15.55 -20.63
C ARG A 330 -11.96 -15.97 -21.71
N ILE A 331 -12.15 -17.15 -22.25
CA ILE A 331 -11.29 -17.76 -23.28
C ILE A 331 -11.43 -17.05 -24.64
N ASP A 332 -12.48 -16.26 -24.81
CA ASP A 332 -12.83 -15.63 -26.11
C ASP A 332 -11.98 -14.42 -26.47
N ASP A 333 -11.12 -13.93 -25.54
CA ASP A 333 -10.17 -12.87 -25.84
C ASP A 333 -8.78 -13.45 -26.15
N PRO A 334 -8.34 -13.43 -27.43
CA PRO A 334 -7.03 -13.96 -27.82
C PRO A 334 -5.84 -13.24 -27.15
N ALA A 335 -6.07 -12.04 -26.55
CA ALA A 335 -5.06 -11.34 -25.76
C ALA A 335 -4.98 -11.86 -24.31
N SER A 336 -5.99 -12.58 -23.84
CA SER A 336 -6.09 -13.15 -22.49
C SER A 336 -5.72 -14.62 -22.41
N ALA A 337 -5.48 -15.29 -23.55
CA ALA A 337 -5.12 -16.70 -23.56
C ALA A 337 -3.71 -16.88 -22.95
N PRO A 338 -3.54 -17.71 -21.92
CA PRO A 338 -2.21 -18.11 -21.49
C PRO A 338 -1.52 -18.79 -22.67
N VAL A 339 -0.26 -18.42 -22.92
CA VAL A 339 0.57 -19.09 -23.93
C VAL A 339 0.77 -20.53 -23.46
N SER A 340 -0.13 -21.43 -23.85
CA SER A 340 0.09 -22.84 -23.62
C SER A 340 1.19 -23.33 -24.55
N ALA A 341 2.11 -24.10 -24.00
CA ALA A 341 3.21 -24.70 -24.73
C ALA A 341 2.79 -25.64 -25.89
N SER A 342 1.48 -25.82 -26.12
CA SER A 342 0.92 -26.77 -27.09
C SER A 342 0.10 -26.17 -28.24
N GLY A 343 -0.12 -24.84 -28.29
CA GLY A 343 -0.65 -24.19 -29.51
C GLY A 343 -2.08 -24.53 -29.94
N GLU A 344 -2.90 -25.19 -29.13
CA GLU A 344 -4.28 -25.56 -29.48
C GLU A 344 -5.29 -24.51 -28.99
N PRO A 345 -6.20 -24.01 -29.83
CA PRO A 345 -7.29 -23.13 -29.41
C PRO A 345 -8.45 -23.99 -28.87
N GLY A 346 -8.76 -23.85 -27.62
CA GLY A 346 -9.91 -24.49 -26.98
C GLY A 346 -9.65 -25.03 -25.58
N GLY A 347 -9.07 -24.24 -24.71
CA GLY A 347 -8.82 -24.62 -23.31
C GLY A 347 -10.05 -24.42 -22.41
N ALA A 348 -10.15 -25.24 -21.35
CA ALA A 348 -11.08 -25.04 -20.25
C ALA A 348 -10.86 -23.66 -19.59
N PRO A 349 -11.90 -23.05 -18.94
CA PRO A 349 -11.74 -21.77 -18.24
C PRO A 349 -10.57 -21.84 -17.26
N VAL A 350 -9.62 -20.90 -17.41
CA VAL A 350 -8.48 -20.82 -16.53
C VAL A 350 -8.86 -19.94 -15.34
N VAL A 351 -8.65 -20.45 -14.14
CA VAL A 351 -8.82 -19.69 -12.92
C VAL A 351 -7.50 -18.95 -12.65
N GLU A 352 -7.54 -17.64 -12.70
CA GLU A 352 -6.45 -16.79 -12.26
C GLU A 352 -6.60 -16.44 -10.80
N THR A 353 -5.47 -16.29 -10.09
CA THR A 353 -5.43 -15.99 -8.67
C THR A 353 -4.49 -14.84 -8.39
N GLY A 354 -4.66 -14.21 -7.23
CA GLY A 354 -3.80 -13.15 -6.79
C GLY A 354 -3.96 -11.86 -7.58
N LEU A 355 -2.86 -11.17 -7.81
CA LEU A 355 -2.86 -9.88 -8.51
C LEU A 355 -3.30 -10.01 -9.97
N ASP A 356 -2.97 -11.13 -10.61
CA ASP A 356 -3.33 -11.41 -12.00
C ASP A 356 -4.86 -11.49 -12.18
N ALA A 357 -5.58 -11.95 -11.17
CA ALA A 357 -7.03 -11.98 -11.17
C ALA A 357 -7.69 -10.59 -11.18
N MET A 358 -6.95 -9.54 -10.81
CA MET A 358 -7.45 -8.17 -10.69
C MET A 358 -7.14 -7.29 -11.89
N LEU A 359 -6.10 -7.63 -12.64
CA LEU A 359 -5.51 -6.71 -13.60
C LEU A 359 -5.77 -7.11 -15.04
N PRO A 360 -6.10 -6.17 -15.92
CA PRO A 360 -6.11 -6.41 -17.34
C PRO A 360 -4.74 -6.91 -17.85
N PRO A 361 -4.69 -7.71 -18.92
CA PRO A 361 -3.44 -8.30 -19.43
C PRO A 361 -2.34 -7.28 -19.77
N VAL A 362 -2.72 -6.06 -20.18
CA VAL A 362 -1.76 -4.98 -20.46
C VAL A 362 -1.08 -4.50 -19.20
N GLN A 363 -1.85 -4.32 -18.12
CA GLN A 363 -1.30 -3.90 -16.82
C GLN A 363 -0.40 -4.97 -16.21
N ARG A 364 -0.73 -6.27 -16.37
CA ARG A 364 0.12 -7.38 -15.93
C ARG A 364 1.50 -7.31 -16.58
N ARG A 365 1.55 -7.18 -17.91
CA ARG A 365 2.82 -7.07 -18.65
C ARG A 365 3.67 -5.89 -18.23
N LEU A 366 3.05 -4.77 -17.90
CA LEU A 366 3.76 -3.60 -17.37
C LEU A 366 4.26 -3.84 -15.94
N LEU A 367 3.48 -4.49 -15.10
CA LEU A 367 3.90 -4.84 -13.73
C LEU A 367 5.03 -5.88 -13.69
N ASP A 368 5.04 -6.84 -14.62
CA ASP A 368 6.12 -7.82 -14.73
C ASP A 368 7.46 -7.14 -15.06
N LYS A 369 7.44 -6.14 -15.96
CA LYS A 369 8.62 -5.31 -16.23
C LYS A 369 9.08 -4.53 -15.00
N LEU A 370 8.16 -4.09 -14.14
CA LEU A 370 8.47 -3.36 -12.90
C LEU A 370 9.18 -4.24 -11.86
N GLY A 371 8.99 -5.57 -11.92
CA GLY A 371 9.69 -6.53 -11.05
C GLY A 371 11.20 -6.52 -11.26
N ASP A 372 11.64 -6.28 -12.50
CA ASP A 372 13.04 -6.29 -12.94
C ASP A 372 13.70 -4.90 -12.98
N GLY A 373 12.97 -3.86 -12.54
CA GLY A 373 13.48 -2.48 -12.54
C GLY A 373 12.97 -1.63 -13.70
N ALA A 374 11.78 -1.07 -13.54
CA ALA A 374 11.15 -0.24 -14.56
C ALA A 374 11.77 1.13 -14.70
N ALA A 375 11.83 1.61 -15.93
CA ALA A 375 12.10 3.01 -16.22
C ALA A 375 10.90 3.89 -15.80
N PRO A 376 11.11 5.19 -15.52
CA PRO A 376 10.01 6.11 -15.22
C PRO A 376 8.89 6.10 -16.26
N GLU A 377 9.25 5.94 -17.54
CA GLU A 377 8.32 5.88 -18.66
C GLU A 377 7.35 4.69 -18.58
N ASP A 378 7.81 3.55 -18.05
CA ASP A 378 6.96 2.36 -17.85
C ASP A 378 5.95 2.58 -16.72
N ILE A 379 6.31 3.37 -15.70
CA ILE A 379 5.42 3.75 -14.60
C ILE A 379 4.33 4.69 -15.11
N ASP A 380 4.69 5.68 -15.93
CA ASP A 380 3.74 6.61 -16.55
C ASP A 380 2.79 5.88 -17.51
N ALA A 381 3.31 4.93 -18.29
CA ALA A 381 2.50 4.08 -19.16
C ALA A 381 1.49 3.23 -18.36
N LEU A 382 1.90 2.66 -17.21
CA LEU A 382 1.02 1.91 -16.32
C LEU A 382 -0.11 2.80 -15.77
N ASN A 383 0.21 4.00 -15.31
CA ASN A 383 -0.77 4.95 -14.80
C ASN A 383 -1.80 5.33 -15.87
N SER A 384 -1.35 5.60 -17.09
CA SER A 384 -2.23 5.95 -18.21
C SER A 384 -3.21 4.82 -18.55
N VAL A 385 -2.73 3.58 -18.56
CA VAL A 385 -3.58 2.40 -18.84
C VAL A 385 -4.57 2.14 -17.69
N THR A 386 -4.16 2.38 -16.44
CA THR A 386 -5.02 2.16 -15.26
C THR A 386 -6.23 3.09 -15.27
N LEU A 387 -6.08 4.33 -15.73
CA LEU A 387 -7.17 5.30 -15.81
C LEU A 387 -8.01 5.18 -17.09
N ALA A 388 -7.53 4.49 -18.11
CA ALA A 388 -8.25 4.31 -19.38
C ALA A 388 -9.08 3.01 -19.43
N GLY A 389 -8.89 2.10 -18.49
CA GLY A 389 -9.59 0.80 -18.40
C GLY A 389 -10.65 0.77 -17.35
#